data_4fdae9efaec69118ed95cd4b8cedcf8b
#
_entry.id   4fdae9efaec69118ed95cd4b8cedcf8b
#
_cell.length_a   1.000
_cell.length_b   1.000
_cell.length_c   1.000
_cell.angle_alpha   90.00
_cell.angle_beta   90.00
_cell.angle_gamma   90.00
#
_symmetry.space_group_name_H-M   'P 1'
#
loop_
_entity.id
_entity.type
_entity.pdbx_description
1 polymer ?
#
loop_
_entity_poly.entity_id
_entity_poly.type
_entity_poly.pdbx_seq_one_letter_code
_entity_poly.pdbx_strand_id
1 'polypeptide(L)'
;EQVSLALSTARPSQSAILPELEPRYLDIHTPPQPFVAPAASAMPMRAARLIGAKRKAGGQGDESGDTLMSEAVYAGGALAQVPPPPAPVLAEISTATVEQTGTAYVFKIARSVDIPSDNSPHKTTIARDSLPCEFDYVSAPVLDPAVHLRAKIANTTERVLLPGESSIFVSGEYVGTTQIKMTSPREEFKVFLGIDDKIKVKREQIERSVEKGALLQSDQRRITYAYRISVHNYATFSRNIVLRDQLPVSQHERIKVKTQAISPAPSERTKLEILTWRFPLAADEEYKLEYRYTVEHPQDVQVRGLP
;
A
#
# COMPACT_ATOMS: atom_id res chain seq x y z
N GLU A 1 -12.35 28.40 -21.05
CA GLU A 1 -12.11 27.03 -20.57
C GLU A 1 -13.20 26.69 -19.55
N GLN A 2 -14.06 25.73 -19.89
CA GLN A 2 -15.04 25.22 -18.94
C GLN A 2 -14.38 24.12 -18.13
N VAL A 3 -14.02 24.43 -16.88
CA VAL A 3 -13.46 23.45 -15.94
C VAL A 3 -14.61 22.80 -15.19
N SER A 4 -14.81 21.49 -15.42
CA SER A 4 -15.72 20.67 -14.61
C SER A 4 -14.98 20.23 -13.35
N LEU A 5 -15.38 20.75 -12.20
CA LEU A 5 -14.84 20.36 -10.88
C LEU A 5 -15.69 19.22 -10.32
N ALA A 6 -15.13 18.02 -10.25
CA ALA A 6 -15.68 16.91 -9.48
C ALA A 6 -15.01 16.85 -8.12
N LEU A 7 -15.76 17.00 -7.04
CA LEU A 7 -15.29 16.80 -5.68
C LEU A 7 -15.46 15.32 -5.34
N SER A 8 -14.34 14.56 -5.26
CA SER A 8 -14.33 13.18 -4.80
C SER A 8 -14.04 13.12 -3.31
N THR A 9 -14.81 12.32 -2.57
CA THR A 9 -14.50 11.92 -1.19
C THR A 9 -13.53 10.73 -1.13
N ALA A 10 -13.11 10.20 -2.29
CA ALA A 10 -12.08 9.20 -2.36
C ALA A 10 -10.80 9.75 -1.75
N ARG A 11 -10.31 9.11 -0.71
CA ARG A 11 -8.99 9.41 -0.16
C ARG A 11 -7.96 8.86 -1.14
N PRO A 12 -7.18 9.70 -1.85
CA PRO A 12 -6.03 9.18 -2.57
C PRO A 12 -5.14 8.55 -1.51
N SER A 13 -5.09 7.22 -1.47
CA SER A 13 -4.24 6.51 -0.55
C SER A 13 -2.80 6.84 -0.93
N GLN A 14 -2.01 7.34 0.00
CA GLN A 14 -0.59 7.58 -0.19
C GLN A 14 0.17 6.29 -0.55
N SER A 15 -0.48 5.14 -0.38
CA SER A 15 -0.03 3.84 -0.84
C SER A 15 -1.25 3.01 -1.26
N ALA A 16 -1.44 2.82 -2.56
CA ALA A 16 -2.43 1.89 -3.10
C ALA A 16 -2.02 0.42 -2.90
N ILE A 17 -0.85 0.16 -2.31
CA ILE A 17 -0.27 -1.17 -2.18
C ILE A 17 -0.43 -1.63 -0.74
N LEU A 18 -1.09 -2.78 -0.54
CA LEU A 18 -1.10 -3.47 0.74
C LEU A 18 0.35 -3.87 1.10
N PRO A 19 0.86 -3.53 2.31
CA PRO A 19 2.15 -4.01 2.77
C PRO A 19 2.22 -5.54 2.71
N GLU A 20 3.34 -6.08 2.24
CA GLU A 20 3.53 -7.53 2.25
C GLU A 20 3.73 -8.02 3.69
N LEU A 21 3.07 -9.14 4.01
CA LEU A 21 3.28 -9.83 5.27
C LEU A 21 4.64 -10.53 5.21
N GLU A 22 5.59 -9.98 5.96
CA GLU A 22 6.87 -10.64 6.20
C GLU A 22 6.74 -11.63 7.37
N PRO A 23 7.51 -12.73 7.39
CA PRO A 23 7.50 -13.69 8.48
C PRO A 23 7.91 -13.02 9.79
N ARG A 24 7.18 -13.31 10.86
CA ARG A 24 7.51 -12.81 12.20
C ARG A 24 8.42 -13.77 12.90
N TYR A 25 9.68 -13.37 13.07
CA TYR A 25 10.70 -14.20 13.70
C TYR A 25 10.81 -13.94 15.22
N LEU A 26 10.93 -15.02 15.99
CA LEU A 26 11.30 -14.99 17.40
C LEU A 26 12.76 -15.42 17.52
N ASP A 27 13.56 -14.62 18.21
CA ASP A 27 14.96 -14.89 18.45
C ASP A 27 15.36 -14.49 19.89
N ILE A 28 16.54 -14.89 20.32
CA ILE A 28 17.10 -14.52 21.62
C ILE A 28 17.61 -13.08 21.55
N HIS A 29 17.23 -12.26 22.51
CA HIS A 29 17.77 -10.93 22.66
C HIS A 29 19.23 -11.00 23.12
N THR A 30 20.17 -10.73 22.22
CA THR A 30 21.57 -10.53 22.56
C THR A 30 21.79 -9.04 22.82
N PRO A 31 22.07 -8.60 24.06
CA PRO A 31 22.35 -7.20 24.29
C PRO A 31 23.58 -6.76 23.49
N PRO A 32 23.59 -5.55 22.93
CA PRO A 32 24.74 -5.04 22.22
C PRO A 32 25.94 -5.04 23.16
N GLN A 33 27.05 -5.65 22.74
CA GLN A 33 28.29 -5.59 23.50
C GLN A 33 28.70 -4.12 23.63
N PRO A 34 29.03 -3.64 24.84
CA PRO A 34 29.52 -2.29 25.01
C PRO A 34 30.78 -2.13 24.16
N PHE A 35 30.75 -1.15 23.27
CA PHE A 35 31.92 -0.78 22.48
C PHE A 35 32.99 -0.33 23.48
N VAL A 36 33.96 -1.17 23.75
CA VAL A 36 35.17 -0.77 24.47
C VAL A 36 35.94 0.09 23.48
N ALA A 37 35.72 1.40 23.54
CA ALA A 37 36.54 2.34 22.77
C ALA A 37 38.00 2.09 23.19
N PRO A 38 38.92 1.89 22.21
CA PRO A 38 40.35 1.80 22.57
C PRO A 38 40.72 3.11 23.28
N ALA A 39 41.35 2.99 24.46
CA ALA A 39 41.78 4.12 25.26
C ALA A 39 42.60 5.06 24.38
N ALA A 40 42.02 6.21 24.05
CA ALA A 40 42.71 7.26 23.31
C ALA A 40 43.89 7.72 24.19
N SER A 41 45.10 7.39 23.79
CA SER A 41 46.32 7.95 24.35
C SER A 41 46.20 9.47 24.34
N ALA A 42 46.24 10.05 25.54
CA ALA A 42 46.12 11.48 25.75
C ALA A 42 47.26 12.22 25.03
N MET A 43 46.95 12.91 23.95
CA MET A 43 47.82 13.94 23.40
C MET A 43 47.62 15.25 24.16
N PRO A 44 48.70 15.98 24.50
CA PRO A 44 48.58 17.21 25.26
C PRO A 44 47.87 18.31 24.47
N MET A 45 46.85 18.87 25.04
CA MET A 45 46.08 20.01 24.54
C MET A 45 46.99 21.24 24.50
N ARG A 46 47.30 21.73 23.32
CA ARG A 46 47.89 23.05 23.10
C ARG A 46 46.76 24.06 23.06
N ALA A 47 46.78 24.97 24.01
CA ALA A 47 45.83 26.06 24.14
C ALA A 47 45.82 26.96 22.88
N ALA A 48 44.67 27.06 22.22
CA ALA A 48 44.43 28.04 21.17
C ALA A 48 43.45 29.11 21.70
N ARG A 49 43.96 30.32 21.61
CA ARG A 49 43.34 31.59 22.06
C ARG A 49 42.01 31.87 21.37
N LEU A 50 41.05 32.28 22.17
CA LEU A 50 39.83 32.97 21.79
C LEU A 50 40.14 34.28 21.00
N ILE A 51 39.59 34.40 19.80
CA ILE A 51 39.38 35.68 19.15
C ILE A 51 37.86 35.81 18.93
N GLY A 52 37.30 36.77 19.68
CA GLY A 52 35.92 37.17 19.55
C GLY A 52 35.66 37.98 18.28
N ALA A 53 34.57 37.74 17.64
CA ALA A 53 33.98 38.66 16.66
C ALA A 53 32.50 38.87 16.94
N LYS A 54 32.25 40.04 17.45
CA LYS A 54 31.00 40.72 17.68
C LYS A 54 30.37 41.08 16.32
N ARG A 55 29.16 40.69 16.02
CA ARG A 55 28.38 41.29 14.95
C ARG A 55 26.98 41.67 15.42
N LYS A 56 26.75 42.94 15.22
CA LYS A 56 25.65 43.85 15.54
C LYS A 56 24.32 43.42 14.87
N ALA A 57 23.28 43.74 15.61
CA ALA A 57 21.89 43.85 15.17
C ALA A 57 21.66 45.14 14.36
N GLY A 58 20.60 45.20 13.62
CA GLY A 58 19.93 46.33 13.00
C GLY A 58 19.30 45.86 11.69
N GLY A 59 18.07 46.11 11.38
CA GLY A 59 17.01 47.00 11.76
C GLY A 59 15.97 46.88 10.65
N GLN A 60 14.75 46.70 10.96
CA GLN A 60 13.61 47.61 10.80
C GLN A 60 13.34 48.25 9.43
N GLY A 61 12.08 48.18 8.97
CA GLY A 61 11.39 48.99 7.95
C GLY A 61 10.41 48.12 7.16
N ASP A 62 9.21 48.13 7.34
CA ASP A 62 8.08 49.06 7.44
C ASP A 62 7.42 49.30 6.07
N GLU A 63 6.11 49.12 6.10
CA GLU A 63 5.00 49.84 5.45
C GLU A 63 4.60 49.61 4.00
N SER A 64 3.26 49.36 3.94
CA SER A 64 2.20 50.02 3.16
C SER A 64 1.96 49.54 1.73
N GLY A 65 0.83 48.90 1.44
CA GLY A 65 -0.46 49.52 1.19
C GLY A 65 -0.64 49.82 -0.29
N ASP A 66 -1.58 49.28 -0.92
CA ASP A 66 -2.66 50.06 -1.51
C ASP A 66 -3.75 49.20 -2.19
N THR A 67 -4.98 49.56 -1.90
CA THR A 67 -6.24 49.07 -2.39
C THR A 67 -6.58 49.81 -3.67
N LEU A 68 -6.89 49.11 -4.76
CA LEU A 68 -7.66 49.72 -5.86
C LEU A 68 -8.79 48.80 -6.28
N MET A 69 -9.98 49.17 -5.89
CA MET A 69 -11.25 48.78 -6.54
C MET A 69 -11.29 49.33 -7.93
N SER A 70 -11.72 48.53 -8.89
CA SER A 70 -12.19 49.03 -10.19
C SER A 70 -13.54 48.40 -10.50
N GLU A 71 -14.57 49.24 -10.41
CA GLU A 71 -15.90 48.98 -10.97
C GLU A 71 -15.81 48.84 -12.48
N ALA A 72 -16.41 47.80 -13.05
CA ALA A 72 -16.64 47.72 -14.49
C ALA A 72 -18.13 47.61 -14.76
N VAL A 73 -18.54 48.60 -15.49
CA VAL A 73 -19.85 48.95 -16.01
C VAL A 73 -20.49 47.85 -16.86
N TYR A 74 -21.77 47.57 -16.61
CA TYR A 74 -22.64 46.77 -17.47
C TYR A 74 -22.93 47.52 -18.78
N ALA A 75 -22.54 46.92 -19.90
CA ALA A 75 -23.06 47.27 -21.21
C ALA A 75 -23.82 46.10 -21.80
N GLY A 76 -25.11 46.25 -21.99
CA GLY A 76 -25.98 45.26 -22.63
C GLY A 76 -25.64 45.13 -24.13
N GLY A 77 -25.34 43.90 -24.55
CA GLY A 77 -25.15 43.52 -25.95
C GLY A 77 -26.04 42.33 -26.30
N ALA A 78 -26.75 42.45 -27.42
CA ALA A 78 -27.74 41.55 -27.96
C ALA A 78 -27.26 40.09 -28.05
N LEU A 79 -28.11 39.15 -27.66
CA LEU A 79 -27.91 37.70 -27.81
C LEU A 79 -27.90 37.31 -29.30
N ALA A 80 -26.73 37.16 -29.89
CA ALA A 80 -26.57 36.41 -31.13
C ALA A 80 -26.68 34.92 -30.80
N GLN A 81 -27.66 34.22 -31.37
CA GLN A 81 -27.78 32.77 -31.27
C GLN A 81 -26.58 32.11 -31.95
N VAL A 82 -25.70 31.58 -31.15
CA VAL A 82 -24.59 30.70 -31.60
C VAL A 82 -25.20 29.33 -31.94
N PRO A 83 -25.02 28.79 -33.17
CA PRO A 83 -25.48 27.45 -33.48
C PRO A 83 -24.83 26.42 -32.50
N PRO A 84 -25.58 25.36 -32.14
CA PRO A 84 -25.06 24.36 -31.23
C PRO A 84 -23.76 23.74 -31.81
N PRO A 85 -22.75 23.50 -30.97
CA PRO A 85 -21.53 22.86 -31.43
C PRO A 85 -21.85 21.47 -32.00
N PRO A 86 -21.18 21.04 -33.07
CA PRO A 86 -21.38 19.71 -33.65
C PRO A 86 -21.09 18.66 -32.56
N ALA A 87 -21.91 17.60 -32.56
CA ALA A 87 -21.76 16.49 -31.64
C ALA A 87 -20.31 15.97 -31.71
N PRO A 88 -19.68 15.64 -30.55
CA PRO A 88 -18.32 15.13 -30.55
C PRO A 88 -18.28 13.82 -31.35
N VAL A 89 -17.59 13.84 -32.46
CA VAL A 89 -17.25 12.63 -33.22
C VAL A 89 -16.28 11.86 -32.38
N LEU A 90 -16.66 10.66 -31.95
CA LEU A 90 -15.75 9.72 -31.28
C LEU A 90 -14.56 9.50 -32.23
N ALA A 91 -13.38 10.01 -31.85
CA ALA A 91 -12.17 9.79 -32.63
C ALA A 91 -11.87 8.27 -32.63
N GLU A 92 -11.79 7.71 -33.85
CA GLU A 92 -11.32 6.31 -33.98
C GLU A 92 -9.94 6.17 -33.36
N ILE A 93 -9.84 5.31 -32.38
CA ILE A 93 -8.59 5.05 -31.67
C ILE A 93 -7.79 4.08 -32.51
N SER A 94 -6.73 4.58 -33.14
CA SER A 94 -5.76 3.77 -33.88
C SER A 94 -4.99 2.90 -32.89
N THR A 95 -5.17 1.57 -32.98
CA THR A 95 -4.36 0.59 -32.23
C THR A 95 -3.02 0.40 -32.89
N ALA A 96 -1.94 0.42 -32.10
CA ALA A 96 -0.61 0.11 -32.61
C ALA A 96 -0.48 -1.38 -33.00
N THR A 97 0.16 -1.65 -34.14
CA THR A 97 0.52 -3.03 -34.51
C THR A 97 1.83 -3.40 -33.82
N VAL A 98 1.87 -4.57 -33.20
CA VAL A 98 3.07 -5.07 -32.53
C VAL A 98 3.78 -6.03 -33.48
N GLU A 99 5.03 -5.74 -33.81
CA GLU A 99 5.91 -6.66 -34.52
C GLU A 99 6.96 -7.19 -33.55
N GLN A 100 7.07 -8.51 -33.47
CA GLN A 100 8.12 -9.17 -32.71
C GLN A 100 9.31 -9.43 -33.62
N THR A 101 10.42 -8.76 -33.35
CA THR A 101 11.67 -8.98 -34.08
C THR A 101 12.69 -9.59 -33.11
N GLY A 102 12.80 -10.91 -33.12
CA GLY A 102 13.65 -11.64 -32.18
C GLY A 102 13.11 -11.51 -30.72
N THR A 103 13.95 -10.99 -29.83
CA THR A 103 13.59 -10.73 -28.41
C THR A 103 13.03 -9.33 -28.15
N ALA A 104 12.97 -8.48 -29.18
CA ALA A 104 12.48 -7.10 -29.05
C ALA A 104 11.03 -6.98 -29.53
N TYR A 105 10.24 -6.19 -28.82
CA TYR A 105 8.89 -5.81 -29.21
C TYR A 105 8.90 -4.39 -29.78
N VAL A 106 8.39 -4.25 -30.99
CA VAL A 106 8.27 -2.96 -31.68
C VAL A 106 6.81 -2.60 -31.79
N PHE A 107 6.41 -1.48 -31.21
CA PHE A 107 5.04 -0.94 -31.27
C PHE A 107 4.99 0.09 -32.41
N LYS A 108 4.37 -0.28 -33.52
CA LYS A 108 4.13 0.64 -34.64
C LYS A 108 2.77 1.30 -34.48
N ILE A 109 2.75 2.61 -34.26
CA ILE A 109 1.52 3.39 -34.19
C ILE A 109 1.05 3.62 -35.63
N ALA A 110 -0.18 3.19 -35.94
CA ALA A 110 -0.74 3.26 -37.30
C ALA A 110 -1.03 4.70 -37.78
N ARG A 111 -1.08 5.65 -36.87
CA ARG A 111 -1.36 7.07 -37.20
C ARG A 111 -0.16 7.94 -36.90
N SER A 112 0.13 8.87 -37.80
CA SER A 112 1.11 9.93 -37.54
C SER A 112 0.67 10.79 -36.37
N VAL A 113 1.54 11.04 -35.43
CA VAL A 113 1.32 11.86 -34.24
C VAL A 113 2.19 13.11 -34.38
N ASP A 114 1.56 14.28 -34.25
CA ASP A 114 2.31 15.54 -34.20
C ASP A 114 2.96 15.68 -32.84
N ILE A 115 4.28 15.75 -32.81
CA ILE A 115 5.08 15.97 -31.61
C ILE A 115 5.73 17.34 -31.75
N PRO A 116 5.23 18.39 -31.07
CA PRO A 116 5.87 19.70 -31.07
C PRO A 116 7.30 19.64 -30.52
N SER A 117 8.19 20.43 -31.09
CA SER A 117 9.57 20.58 -30.59
C SER A 117 9.64 21.65 -29.48
N ASP A 118 8.91 21.43 -28.39
CA ASP A 118 8.76 22.36 -27.28
C ASP A 118 9.51 21.92 -26.00
N ASN A 119 10.33 20.90 -26.12
CA ASN A 119 11.08 20.27 -25.01
C ASN A 119 10.22 19.76 -23.85
N SER A 120 8.93 19.50 -24.12
CA SER A 120 7.96 18.96 -23.14
C SER A 120 7.65 17.49 -23.42
N PRO A 121 7.34 16.67 -22.40
CA PRO A 121 6.93 15.29 -22.61
C PRO A 121 5.51 15.22 -23.18
N HIS A 122 5.33 14.56 -24.32
CA HIS A 122 4.02 14.36 -24.97
C HIS A 122 3.54 12.92 -24.77
N LYS A 123 2.32 12.76 -24.24
CA LYS A 123 1.70 11.44 -24.08
C LYS A 123 0.93 11.05 -25.35
N THR A 124 1.22 9.86 -25.85
CA THR A 124 0.52 9.29 -27.01
C THR A 124 -0.11 7.95 -26.61
N THR A 125 -1.38 7.75 -27.02
CA THR A 125 -2.06 6.47 -26.83
C THR A 125 -1.51 5.44 -27.79
N ILE A 126 -0.94 4.36 -27.28
CA ILE A 126 -0.43 3.24 -28.06
C ILE A 126 -1.55 2.22 -28.32
N ALA A 127 -2.34 1.88 -27.29
CA ALA A 127 -3.42 0.93 -27.37
C ALA A 127 -4.48 1.19 -26.30
N ARG A 128 -5.69 0.68 -26.53
CA ARG A 128 -6.76 0.59 -25.55
C ARG A 128 -7.33 -0.82 -25.59
N ASP A 129 -7.23 -1.52 -24.47
CA ASP A 129 -7.67 -2.90 -24.35
C ASP A 129 -8.70 -3.03 -23.23
N SER A 130 -9.62 -3.95 -23.40
CA SER A 130 -10.54 -4.38 -22.34
C SER A 130 -10.12 -5.77 -21.88
N LEU A 131 -9.68 -5.85 -20.63
CA LEU A 131 -9.15 -7.09 -20.06
C LEU A 131 -10.13 -7.67 -19.03
N PRO A 132 -10.35 -9.00 -19.02
CA PRO A 132 -11.15 -9.63 -17.99
C PRO A 132 -10.45 -9.52 -16.63
N CYS A 133 -11.22 -9.23 -15.59
CA CYS A 133 -10.70 -9.12 -14.23
C CYS A 133 -11.65 -9.75 -13.21
N GLU A 134 -11.07 -10.28 -12.15
CA GLU A 134 -11.74 -10.74 -10.94
C GLU A 134 -11.39 -9.81 -9.78
N PHE A 135 -12.39 -9.52 -8.95
CA PHE A 135 -12.19 -8.65 -7.79
C PHE A 135 -12.19 -9.46 -6.51
N ASP A 136 -11.24 -9.17 -5.63
CA ASP A 136 -11.24 -9.61 -4.24
C ASP A 136 -10.86 -8.45 -3.30
N TYR A 137 -11.16 -8.64 -2.01
CA TYR A 137 -10.95 -7.65 -0.95
C TYR A 137 -9.94 -8.21 0.03
N VAL A 138 -8.76 -7.58 0.08
CA VAL A 138 -7.60 -8.10 0.82
C VAL A 138 -7.35 -7.24 2.05
N SER A 139 -7.19 -7.91 3.20
CA SER A 139 -6.77 -7.25 4.45
C SER A 139 -5.70 -8.07 5.15
N ALA A 140 -4.77 -7.38 5.80
CA ALA A 140 -3.78 -7.94 6.70
C ALA A 140 -3.79 -7.15 8.02
N PRO A 141 -4.77 -7.41 8.91
CA PRO A 141 -5.07 -6.55 10.06
C PRO A 141 -3.96 -6.50 11.12
N VAL A 142 -2.96 -7.36 11.02
CA VAL A 142 -1.74 -7.27 11.83
C VAL A 142 -0.85 -6.09 11.42
N LEU A 143 -0.93 -5.64 10.16
CA LEU A 143 -0.19 -4.51 9.62
C LEU A 143 -1.07 -3.27 9.51
N ASP A 144 -2.24 -3.43 8.87
CA ASP A 144 -3.21 -2.37 8.62
C ASP A 144 -4.62 -2.99 8.59
N PRO A 145 -5.58 -2.49 9.39
CA PRO A 145 -6.96 -2.96 9.38
C PRO A 145 -7.73 -2.58 8.12
N ALA A 146 -7.16 -1.76 7.24
CA ALA A 146 -7.80 -1.37 5.99
C ALA A 146 -8.05 -2.58 5.08
N VAL A 147 -9.13 -2.49 4.29
CA VAL A 147 -9.48 -3.50 3.29
C VAL A 147 -9.24 -2.94 1.90
N HIS A 148 -8.34 -3.56 1.18
CA HIS A 148 -7.92 -3.12 -0.15
C HIS A 148 -8.68 -3.88 -1.23
N LEU A 149 -9.35 -3.15 -2.11
CA LEU A 149 -9.91 -3.72 -3.34
C LEU A 149 -8.77 -4.08 -4.29
N ARG A 150 -8.73 -5.32 -4.73
CA ARG A 150 -7.72 -5.82 -5.67
C ARG A 150 -8.39 -6.42 -6.90
N ALA A 151 -7.90 -6.04 -8.08
CA ALA A 151 -8.22 -6.68 -9.34
C ALA A 151 -7.12 -7.68 -9.70
N LYS A 152 -7.53 -8.91 -10.06
CA LYS A 152 -6.70 -9.89 -10.76
C LYS A 152 -7.06 -9.81 -12.23
N ILE A 153 -6.10 -9.43 -13.05
CA ILE A 153 -6.30 -9.12 -14.47
C ILE A 153 -5.52 -10.11 -15.29
N ALA A 154 -6.17 -10.75 -16.27
CA ALA A 154 -5.49 -11.60 -17.24
C ALA A 154 -5.14 -10.79 -18.49
N ASN A 155 -3.88 -10.81 -18.90
CA ASN A 155 -3.49 -10.22 -20.18
C ASN A 155 -3.94 -11.13 -21.33
N THR A 156 -5.17 -10.94 -21.80
CA THR A 156 -5.73 -11.71 -22.92
C THR A 156 -5.29 -11.20 -24.29
N THR A 157 -4.48 -10.13 -24.34
CA THR A 157 -3.93 -9.64 -25.60
C THR A 157 -2.74 -10.49 -26.07
N GLU A 158 -2.41 -10.37 -27.33
CA GLU A 158 -1.18 -10.98 -27.89
C GLU A 158 0.08 -10.15 -27.63
N ARG A 159 -0.07 -9.03 -26.91
CA ARG A 159 0.99 -8.08 -26.65
C ARG A 159 1.53 -8.21 -25.23
N VAL A 160 2.82 -7.95 -25.07
CA VAL A 160 3.42 -7.74 -23.76
C VAL A 160 3.01 -6.36 -23.22
N LEU A 161 2.50 -6.31 -22.00
CA LEU A 161 2.33 -5.05 -21.28
C LEU A 161 3.68 -4.62 -20.73
N LEU A 162 4.13 -3.44 -21.12
CA LEU A 162 5.41 -2.91 -20.67
C LEU A 162 5.36 -2.44 -19.23
N PRO A 163 6.47 -2.54 -18.50
CA PRO A 163 6.55 -2.04 -17.14
C PRO A 163 6.45 -0.52 -17.12
N GLY A 164 5.78 0.03 -16.11
CA GLY A 164 5.67 1.46 -15.93
C GLY A 164 4.70 1.86 -14.85
N GLU A 165 4.71 3.15 -14.55
CA GLU A 165 3.73 3.76 -13.65
C GLU A 165 2.37 3.83 -14.34
N SER A 166 1.33 3.40 -13.61
CA SER A 166 -0.04 3.39 -14.08
C SER A 166 -0.93 4.20 -13.15
N SER A 167 -1.72 5.10 -13.72
CA SER A 167 -2.78 5.81 -12.99
C SER A 167 -4.03 4.95 -12.95
N ILE A 168 -4.62 4.80 -11.77
CA ILE A 168 -5.79 3.98 -11.52
C ILE A 168 -7.02 4.88 -11.40
N PHE A 169 -8.06 4.53 -12.14
CA PHE A 169 -9.36 5.15 -12.06
C PHE A 169 -10.42 4.09 -11.78
N VAL A 170 -11.30 4.36 -10.82
CA VAL A 170 -12.44 3.50 -10.48
C VAL A 170 -13.71 4.32 -10.69
N SER A 171 -14.61 3.86 -11.56
CA SER A 171 -15.83 4.60 -11.91
C SER A 171 -15.58 6.05 -12.38
N GLY A 172 -14.43 6.29 -13.03
CA GLY A 172 -14.04 7.63 -13.50
C GLY A 172 -13.31 8.48 -12.47
N GLU A 173 -13.22 8.07 -11.22
CA GLU A 173 -12.49 8.76 -10.16
C GLU A 173 -11.06 8.27 -10.06
N TYR A 174 -10.11 9.20 -9.93
CA TYR A 174 -8.70 8.88 -9.72
C TYR A 174 -8.48 8.35 -8.29
N VAL A 175 -7.92 7.15 -8.18
CA VAL A 175 -7.67 6.46 -6.90
C VAL A 175 -6.21 6.54 -6.48
N GLY A 176 -5.29 6.55 -7.43
CA GLY A 176 -3.86 6.58 -7.15
C GLY A 176 -3.01 6.06 -8.30
N THR A 177 -1.74 5.84 -8.04
CA THR A 177 -0.79 5.23 -8.99
C THR A 177 -0.28 3.89 -8.47
N THR A 178 0.10 3.02 -9.40
CA THR A 178 0.78 1.76 -9.13
C THR A 178 1.84 1.49 -10.17
N GLN A 179 2.78 0.61 -9.86
CA GLN A 179 3.76 0.12 -10.83
C GLN A 179 3.27 -1.19 -11.44
N ILE A 180 3.07 -1.20 -12.74
CA ILE A 180 2.81 -2.43 -13.49
C ILE A 180 4.15 -3.04 -13.86
N LYS A 181 4.32 -4.33 -13.61
CA LYS A 181 5.47 -5.11 -14.07
C LYS A 181 5.26 -5.53 -15.51
N MET A 182 6.35 -5.87 -16.19
CA MET A 182 6.24 -6.47 -17.52
C MET A 182 5.36 -7.73 -17.42
N THR A 183 4.30 -7.77 -18.21
CA THR A 183 3.30 -8.86 -18.18
C THR A 183 3.16 -9.44 -19.58
N SER A 184 3.50 -10.72 -19.72
CA SER A 184 3.43 -11.45 -20.98
C SER A 184 1.99 -11.75 -21.41
N PRO A 185 1.74 -12.09 -22.68
CA PRO A 185 0.45 -12.63 -23.11
C PRO A 185 0.04 -13.83 -22.26
N ARG A 186 -1.21 -13.89 -21.86
CA ARG A 186 -1.81 -14.94 -20.99
C ARG A 186 -1.31 -14.96 -19.55
N GLU A 187 -0.46 -14.03 -19.16
CA GLU A 187 -0.01 -13.87 -17.79
C GLU A 187 -1.04 -13.09 -16.96
N GLU A 188 -1.20 -13.46 -15.69
CA GLU A 188 -2.05 -12.75 -14.74
C GLU A 188 -1.22 -11.76 -13.91
N PHE A 189 -1.78 -10.58 -13.68
CA PHE A 189 -1.21 -9.60 -12.78
C PHE A 189 -2.26 -9.03 -11.84
N LYS A 190 -1.82 -8.40 -10.77
CA LYS A 190 -2.69 -7.88 -9.72
C LYS A 190 -2.49 -6.39 -9.58
N VAL A 191 -3.60 -5.67 -9.45
CA VAL A 191 -3.61 -4.22 -9.23
C VAL A 191 -4.50 -3.91 -8.04
N PHE A 192 -4.03 -3.06 -7.12
CA PHE A 192 -4.83 -2.55 -6.02
C PHE A 192 -5.58 -1.31 -6.48
N LEU A 193 -6.88 -1.27 -6.21
CA LEU A 193 -7.80 -0.23 -6.65
C LEU A 193 -8.24 0.70 -5.51
N GLY A 194 -7.44 0.77 -4.45
CA GLY A 194 -7.73 1.60 -3.28
C GLY A 194 -8.37 0.82 -2.13
N ILE A 195 -8.86 1.56 -1.13
CA ILE A 195 -9.46 1.04 0.10
C ILE A 195 -10.98 1.08 -0.01
N ASP A 196 -11.64 0.01 0.40
CA ASP A 196 -13.11 -0.05 0.55
C ASP A 196 -13.51 0.08 2.02
N ASP A 197 -14.03 1.24 2.38
CA ASP A 197 -14.47 1.55 3.75
C ASP A 197 -15.75 0.84 4.19
N LYS A 198 -16.45 0.17 3.26
CA LYS A 198 -17.68 -0.59 3.56
C LYS A 198 -17.41 -1.96 4.17
N ILE A 199 -16.16 -2.41 4.16
CA ILE A 199 -15.76 -3.62 4.86
C ILE A 199 -14.89 -3.20 6.05
N LYS A 200 -15.27 -3.61 7.26
CA LYS A 200 -14.51 -3.30 8.47
C LYS A 200 -13.88 -4.56 9.01
N VAL A 201 -12.60 -4.47 9.32
CA VAL A 201 -11.83 -5.56 9.93
C VAL A 201 -11.32 -5.08 11.28
N LYS A 202 -11.49 -5.94 12.30
CA LYS A 202 -11.01 -5.70 13.66
C LYS A 202 -10.22 -6.91 14.12
N ARG A 203 -9.01 -6.69 14.59
CA ARG A 203 -8.14 -7.71 15.20
C ARG A 203 -7.95 -7.39 16.68
N GLU A 204 -8.28 -8.32 17.54
CA GLU A 204 -8.21 -8.19 18.99
C GLU A 204 -7.40 -9.32 19.60
N GLN A 205 -6.53 -8.98 20.53
CA GLN A 205 -5.90 -9.97 21.40
C GLN A 205 -6.87 -10.28 22.55
N ILE A 206 -7.44 -11.48 22.52
CA ILE A 206 -8.45 -11.90 23.51
C ILE A 206 -7.83 -12.62 24.72
N GLU A 207 -6.58 -13.13 24.58
CA GLU A 207 -5.89 -13.77 25.68
C GLU A 207 -4.39 -13.51 25.60
N ARG A 208 -3.80 -13.24 26.75
CA ARG A 208 -2.36 -13.30 26.99
C ARG A 208 -2.13 -13.82 28.39
N SER A 209 -1.73 -15.09 28.51
CA SER A 209 -1.42 -15.70 29.80
C SER A 209 0.06 -16.11 29.83
N VAL A 210 0.66 -16.02 31.02
CA VAL A 210 2.06 -16.38 31.25
C VAL A 210 2.09 -17.41 32.37
N GLU A 211 2.43 -18.63 32.02
CA GLU A 211 2.64 -19.71 32.96
C GLU A 211 4.14 -19.87 33.21
N LYS A 212 4.51 -19.81 34.49
CA LYS A 212 5.82 -20.20 34.94
C LYS A 212 5.70 -21.66 35.34
N GLY A 213 6.58 -22.55 34.83
CA GLY A 213 6.54 -23.97 35.16
C GLY A 213 6.44 -24.20 36.66
N ALA A 214 5.55 -25.11 37.06
CA ALA A 214 5.34 -25.48 38.45
C ALA A 214 6.64 -25.98 39.06
N LEU A 215 6.81 -25.71 40.32
CA LEU A 215 7.97 -25.80 41.21
C LEU A 215 8.90 -27.05 41.15
N LEU A 216 8.63 -28.03 40.29
CA LEU A 216 9.39 -29.30 40.33
C LEU A 216 9.99 -29.82 39.02
N GLN A 217 9.66 -29.24 37.82
CA GLN A 217 10.12 -29.89 36.56
C GLN A 217 10.44 -29.05 35.35
N SER A 218 10.18 -27.75 35.25
CA SER A 218 10.67 -27.05 34.09
C SER A 218 11.03 -25.59 34.36
N ASP A 219 12.27 -25.29 34.06
CA ASP A 219 12.84 -23.96 34.00
C ASP A 219 12.31 -23.22 32.72
N GLN A 220 11.11 -23.59 32.30
CA GLN A 220 10.48 -23.06 31.07
C GLN A 220 9.31 -22.11 31.39
N ARG A 221 9.27 -21.03 30.63
CA ARG A 221 8.18 -20.07 30.59
C ARG A 221 7.32 -20.38 29.40
N ARG A 222 6.01 -20.48 29.58
CA ARG A 222 5.01 -20.65 28.54
C ARG A 222 4.16 -19.40 28.47
N ILE A 223 4.03 -18.81 27.29
CA ILE A 223 3.19 -17.66 27.04
C ILE A 223 2.15 -18.07 26.01
N THR A 224 0.87 -17.96 26.38
CA THR A 224 -0.26 -18.23 25.49
C THR A 224 -0.82 -16.92 24.94
N TYR A 225 -1.05 -16.89 23.64
CA TYR A 225 -1.69 -15.79 22.94
C TYR A 225 -2.91 -16.31 22.20
N ALA A 226 -4.02 -15.59 22.31
CA ALA A 226 -5.19 -15.82 21.46
C ALA A 226 -5.67 -14.51 20.84
N TYR A 227 -6.07 -14.61 19.58
CA TYR A 227 -6.56 -13.49 18.79
C TYR A 227 -7.90 -13.83 18.19
N ARG A 228 -8.76 -12.81 18.11
CA ARG A 228 -10.01 -12.83 17.35
C ARG A 228 -9.93 -11.80 16.25
N ILE A 229 -10.35 -12.18 15.03
CA ILE A 229 -10.52 -11.26 13.94
C ILE A 229 -11.98 -11.30 13.51
N SER A 230 -12.60 -10.12 13.45
CA SER A 230 -13.97 -9.93 12.98
C SER A 230 -13.92 -9.15 11.67
N VAL A 231 -14.65 -9.62 10.66
CA VAL A 231 -14.80 -8.95 9.36
C VAL A 231 -16.29 -8.72 9.13
N HIS A 232 -16.71 -7.48 8.95
CA HIS A 232 -18.10 -7.11 8.68
C HIS A 232 -18.25 -6.43 7.34
N ASN A 233 -19.20 -6.88 6.51
CA ASN A 233 -19.50 -6.32 5.21
C ASN A 233 -20.74 -5.41 5.29
N TYR A 234 -20.54 -4.11 5.34
CA TYR A 234 -21.61 -3.11 5.30
C TYR A 234 -22.08 -2.75 3.87
N ALA A 235 -21.55 -3.42 2.85
CA ALA A 235 -22.01 -3.24 1.48
C ALA A 235 -23.32 -4.00 1.23
N THR A 236 -24.06 -3.59 0.19
CA THR A 236 -25.35 -4.16 -0.20
C THR A 236 -25.26 -5.46 -0.98
N PHE A 237 -24.06 -5.95 -1.26
CA PHE A 237 -23.82 -7.20 -2.02
C PHE A 237 -22.64 -7.98 -1.47
N SER A 238 -22.57 -9.25 -1.81
CA SER A 238 -21.52 -10.17 -1.37
C SER A 238 -20.14 -9.77 -1.89
N ARG A 239 -19.13 -10.00 -1.08
CA ARG A 239 -17.72 -9.70 -1.36
C ARG A 239 -16.84 -10.93 -1.14
N ASN A 240 -15.86 -11.13 -2.01
CA ASN A 240 -14.86 -12.19 -1.84
C ASN A 240 -13.71 -11.64 -0.98
N ILE A 241 -13.59 -12.12 0.24
CA ILE A 241 -12.60 -11.66 1.20
C ILE A 241 -11.35 -12.56 1.16
N VAL A 242 -10.19 -11.92 1.20
CA VAL A 242 -8.89 -12.58 1.40
C VAL A 242 -8.27 -11.96 2.65
N LEU A 243 -8.43 -12.65 3.76
CA LEU A 243 -7.87 -12.22 5.04
C LEU A 243 -6.54 -12.91 5.28
N ARG A 244 -5.52 -12.14 5.66
CA ARG A 244 -4.16 -12.65 5.92
C ARG A 244 -3.71 -12.26 7.32
N ASP A 245 -3.14 -13.21 8.03
CA ASP A 245 -2.47 -12.99 9.32
C ASP A 245 -1.27 -13.91 9.43
N GLN A 246 -0.52 -13.84 10.51
CA GLN A 246 0.70 -14.62 10.69
C GLN A 246 0.89 -15.09 12.12
N LEU A 247 1.44 -16.28 12.26
CA LEU A 247 1.99 -16.77 13.52
C LEU A 247 3.51 -16.51 13.54
N PRO A 248 4.10 -16.36 14.72
CA PRO A 248 5.54 -16.21 14.80
C PRO A 248 6.27 -17.52 14.47
N VAL A 249 7.44 -17.39 13.85
CA VAL A 249 8.35 -18.50 13.54
C VAL A 249 9.60 -18.40 14.44
N SER A 250 9.96 -19.48 15.11
CA SER A 250 11.19 -19.50 15.90
C SER A 250 12.42 -19.66 15.01
N GLN A 251 13.44 -18.85 15.26
CA GLN A 251 14.77 -19.00 14.66
C GLN A 251 15.77 -19.66 15.62
N HIS A 252 15.34 -20.00 16.86
CA HIS A 252 16.22 -20.58 17.86
C HIS A 252 15.64 -21.87 18.44
N GLU A 253 16.45 -22.90 18.60
CA GLU A 253 16.03 -24.24 19.07
C GLU A 253 15.43 -24.24 20.50
N ARG A 254 15.87 -23.29 21.34
CA ARG A 254 15.36 -23.14 22.71
C ARG A 254 13.98 -22.44 22.78
N ILE A 255 13.50 -21.88 21.68
CA ILE A 255 12.19 -21.23 21.58
C ILE A 255 11.28 -22.13 20.74
N LYS A 256 10.15 -22.56 21.31
CA LYS A 256 9.17 -23.39 20.62
C LYS A 256 7.86 -22.66 20.46
N VAL A 257 7.37 -22.56 19.22
CA VAL A 257 6.04 -22.04 18.93
C VAL A 257 5.13 -23.21 18.60
N LYS A 258 4.00 -23.32 19.30
CA LYS A 258 3.01 -24.37 19.08
C LYS A 258 1.65 -23.76 18.82
N THR A 259 1.08 -24.04 17.67
CA THR A 259 -0.32 -23.72 17.36
C THR A 259 -1.22 -24.63 18.19
N GLN A 260 -2.16 -24.06 18.95
CA GLN A 260 -3.12 -24.81 19.74
C GLN A 260 -4.44 -24.98 19.02
N ALA A 261 -4.96 -23.89 18.46
CA ALA A 261 -6.23 -23.90 17.74
C ALA A 261 -6.25 -22.82 16.66
N ILE A 262 -6.91 -23.07 15.56
CA ILE A 262 -7.28 -22.11 14.52
C ILE A 262 -8.67 -22.46 14.06
N SER A 263 -9.62 -21.58 14.24
CA SER A 263 -11.02 -21.81 13.86
C SER A 263 -11.62 -20.56 13.22
N PRO A 264 -12.16 -20.69 12.00
CA PRO A 264 -12.05 -21.83 11.10
C PRO A 264 -10.62 -22.04 10.56
N ALA A 265 -10.36 -23.21 9.99
CA ALA A 265 -9.07 -23.51 9.40
C ALA A 265 -8.76 -22.54 8.24
N PRO A 266 -7.50 -22.10 8.07
CA PRO A 266 -7.13 -21.26 6.95
C PRO A 266 -7.18 -22.04 5.63
N SER A 267 -7.52 -21.35 4.55
CA SER A 267 -7.49 -21.92 3.19
C SER A 267 -6.05 -22.25 2.74
N GLU A 268 -5.08 -21.51 3.28
CA GLU A 268 -3.66 -21.70 2.99
C GLU A 268 -2.82 -21.35 4.21
N ARG A 269 -1.79 -22.16 4.48
CA ARG A 269 -0.76 -21.91 5.51
C ARG A 269 0.61 -22.15 4.91
N THR A 270 1.44 -21.14 4.89
CA THR A 270 2.79 -21.25 4.34
C THR A 270 3.75 -21.85 5.37
N LYS A 271 4.95 -22.29 4.91
CA LYS A 271 6.04 -22.74 5.81
C LYS A 271 6.54 -21.62 6.73
N LEU A 272 6.29 -20.37 6.40
CA LEU A 272 6.63 -19.18 7.20
C LEU A 272 5.48 -18.73 8.09
N GLU A 273 4.53 -19.63 8.33
CA GLU A 273 3.39 -19.42 9.22
C GLU A 273 2.49 -18.23 8.83
N ILE A 274 2.45 -17.87 7.54
CA ILE A 274 1.48 -16.92 7.00
C ILE A 274 0.19 -17.69 6.73
N LEU A 275 -0.89 -17.23 7.35
CA LEU A 275 -2.23 -17.81 7.25
C LEU A 275 -3.07 -16.97 6.28
N THR A 276 -3.81 -17.63 5.41
CA THR A 276 -4.73 -16.98 4.48
C THR A 276 -6.09 -17.65 4.55
N TRP A 277 -7.15 -16.87 4.77
CA TRP A 277 -8.54 -17.29 4.65
C TRP A 277 -9.17 -16.65 3.43
N ARG A 278 -9.90 -17.44 2.66
CA ARG A 278 -10.64 -16.99 1.48
C ARG A 278 -12.09 -17.41 1.65
N PHE A 279 -12.99 -16.45 1.68
CA PHE A 279 -14.42 -16.72 1.89
C PHE A 279 -15.27 -15.62 1.24
N PRO A 280 -16.46 -15.98 0.71
CA PRO A 280 -17.47 -15.01 0.38
C PRO A 280 -18.08 -14.47 1.68
N LEU A 281 -18.39 -13.17 1.71
CA LEU A 281 -19.07 -12.52 2.82
C LEU A 281 -20.30 -11.80 2.28
N ALA A 282 -21.48 -12.25 2.67
CA ALA A 282 -22.74 -11.69 2.19
C ALA A 282 -22.94 -10.23 2.64
N ALA A 283 -23.94 -9.56 2.09
CA ALA A 283 -24.34 -8.24 2.54
C ALA A 283 -24.74 -8.28 4.01
N ASP A 284 -24.27 -7.30 4.79
CA ASP A 284 -24.52 -7.13 6.23
C ASP A 284 -24.13 -8.35 7.09
N GLU A 285 -23.23 -9.20 6.59
CA GLU A 285 -22.73 -10.38 7.31
C GLU A 285 -21.45 -10.05 8.08
N GLU A 286 -21.32 -10.66 9.27
CA GLU A 286 -20.10 -10.67 10.07
C GLU A 286 -19.48 -12.07 10.09
N TYR A 287 -18.20 -12.14 9.78
CA TYR A 287 -17.39 -13.36 9.87
C TYR A 287 -16.37 -13.24 10.99
N LYS A 288 -16.29 -14.26 11.86
CA LYS A 288 -15.34 -14.30 12.97
C LYS A 288 -14.42 -15.50 12.86
N LEU A 289 -13.16 -15.26 13.13
CA LEU A 289 -12.16 -16.31 13.27
C LEU A 289 -11.33 -16.08 14.53
N GLU A 290 -10.85 -17.17 15.08
CA GLU A 290 -9.99 -17.16 16.26
C GLU A 290 -8.81 -18.10 16.07
N TYR A 291 -7.66 -17.70 16.59
CA TYR A 291 -6.51 -18.59 16.67
C TYR A 291 -5.77 -18.40 17.98
N ARG A 292 -5.15 -19.51 18.42
CA ARG A 292 -4.40 -19.59 19.67
C ARG A 292 -3.08 -20.29 19.43
N TYR A 293 -2.01 -19.73 19.99
CA TYR A 293 -0.70 -20.36 19.98
C TYR A 293 0.03 -20.11 21.29
N THR A 294 1.04 -20.96 21.59
CA THR A 294 1.93 -20.82 22.72
C THR A 294 3.36 -20.62 22.26
N VAL A 295 4.08 -19.80 23.01
CA VAL A 295 5.53 -19.66 22.91
C VAL A 295 6.16 -20.21 24.20
N GLU A 296 6.99 -21.23 24.07
CA GLU A 296 7.72 -21.85 25.16
C GLU A 296 9.22 -21.52 25.04
N HIS A 297 9.81 -21.04 26.11
CA HIS A 297 11.25 -20.74 26.18
C HIS A 297 11.77 -20.85 27.60
N PRO A 298 13.07 -21.08 27.80
CA PRO A 298 13.70 -21.08 29.15
C PRO A 298 13.56 -19.70 29.81
N GLN A 299 13.54 -19.68 31.16
CA GLN A 299 13.36 -18.43 31.92
C GLN A 299 14.58 -17.51 31.83
N ASP A 300 15.76 -18.05 31.58
CA ASP A 300 17.02 -17.34 31.40
C ASP A 300 17.11 -16.62 30.03
N VAL A 301 16.17 -16.90 29.12
CA VAL A 301 16.16 -16.36 27.75
C VAL A 301 15.17 -15.19 27.63
N GLN A 302 15.66 -14.06 27.16
CA GLN A 302 14.81 -12.97 26.70
C GLN A 302 14.49 -13.16 25.22
N VAL A 303 13.20 -13.30 24.91
CA VAL A 303 12.74 -13.49 23.53
C VAL A 303 12.42 -12.15 22.90
N ARG A 304 13.02 -11.88 21.74
CA ARG A 304 12.71 -10.73 20.88
C ARG A 304 11.63 -11.12 19.88
N GLY A 305 10.77 -10.16 19.48
CA GLY A 305 9.73 -10.38 18.46
C GLY A 305 8.39 -10.86 19.02
N LEU A 306 8.24 -11.00 20.35
CA LEU A 306 6.92 -11.26 20.95
C LEU A 306 5.94 -10.11 20.66
N PRO A 307 4.59 -10.41 20.61
CA PRO A 307 3.55 -9.40 20.40
C PRO A 307 3.52 -8.33 21.49
#